data_64f2eb9de1d03a9e878c91df0625d446
#
_entry.id   64f2eb9de1d03a9e878c91df0625d446
#
_cell.length_a   1.000
_cell.length_b   1.000
_cell.length_c   1.000
_cell.angle_alpha   90.00
_cell.angle_beta   90.00
_cell.angle_gamma   90.00
#
_symmetry.space_group_name_H-M   'P 1'
#
loop_
_entity.id
_entity.type
_entity.pdbx_description
1 polymer ?
#
loop_
_entity_poly.entity_id
_entity_poly.type
_entity_poly.pdbx_seq_one_letter_code
_entity_poly.pdbx_strand_id
1 'polypeptide(L)'
;MNPEKELDVARSEFIKSFNYLVGTLRMNGLSRKVAVGLALMTLIGGRASIRNASITFKLNYANLLKTLENLENTWSDYLEALSKVIIGPVVVIIDDTFDHKLYSRVEGIASKYGNYFAWCSTHKRFEPGIQVLTIALYDLAMGKSYLIGAFPYSTRKMWESGMVSEFKTKIEMAAEIIEVLKERFHVARVVFDSWYWSEKLVKGSVVSELKSNRRLIRVRPLEGGKTLGVEGHPHVGDLPPGSYLAELTLGDQVITIKLLILVYKDNRLNLYTTDVNLSDEEIEATWKIRWEIEKFHKDIKALGMQDSSFLKRKRLQGYLLLFVMVVNTVRDLISSLNLKSVEELLRFVEYV
;
A
#
# COMPACT_ATOMS: atom_id res chain seq x y z
N MET A 1 -8.29 -24.88 24.93
CA MET A 1 -6.80 -24.88 25.02
C MET A 1 -6.41 -23.81 26.02
N ASN A 2 -5.30 -23.98 26.79
CA ASN A 2 -4.89 -22.95 27.75
C ASN A 2 -4.40 -21.72 26.96
N PRO A 3 -4.90 -20.48 27.22
CA PRO A 3 -4.51 -19.26 26.51
C PRO A 3 -3.00 -19.01 26.46
N GLU A 4 -2.27 -19.33 27.56
CA GLU A 4 -0.81 -19.21 27.58
C GLU A 4 -0.12 -20.12 26.55
N LYS A 5 -0.61 -21.37 26.39
CA LYS A 5 -0.07 -22.30 25.38
C LYS A 5 -0.37 -21.85 23.97
N GLU A 6 -1.54 -21.26 23.74
CA GLU A 6 -1.89 -20.68 22.43
C GLU A 6 -1.00 -19.48 22.08
N LEU A 7 -0.70 -18.64 23.05
CA LEU A 7 0.20 -17.52 22.87
C LEU A 7 1.65 -17.96 22.59
N ASP A 8 2.14 -18.97 23.29
CA ASP A 8 3.50 -19.50 23.05
C ASP A 8 3.61 -20.13 21.67
N VAL A 9 2.58 -20.85 21.22
CA VAL A 9 2.49 -21.37 19.85
C VAL A 9 2.48 -20.21 18.86
N ALA A 10 1.65 -19.20 19.08
CA ALA A 10 1.55 -18.02 18.23
C ALA A 10 2.88 -17.25 18.12
N ARG A 11 3.57 -17.04 19.24
CA ARG A 11 4.90 -16.43 19.28
C ARG A 11 5.94 -17.26 18.52
N SER A 12 5.91 -18.56 18.69
CA SER A 12 6.83 -19.48 18.00
C SER A 12 6.60 -19.46 16.48
N GLU A 13 5.35 -19.53 16.03
CA GLU A 13 4.97 -19.47 14.62
C GLU A 13 5.33 -18.11 14.01
N PHE A 14 5.07 -17.00 14.71
CA PHE A 14 5.48 -15.67 14.25
C PHE A 14 6.99 -15.57 14.09
N ILE A 15 7.76 -15.98 15.10
CA ILE A 15 9.23 -15.95 15.05
C ILE A 15 9.75 -16.81 13.89
N LYS A 16 9.17 -17.98 13.68
CA LYS A 16 9.54 -18.91 12.60
C LYS A 16 9.25 -18.30 11.23
N SER A 17 8.04 -17.79 11.01
CA SER A 17 7.63 -17.17 9.74
C SER A 17 8.41 -15.91 9.46
N PHE A 18 8.63 -15.06 10.47
CA PHE A 18 9.41 -13.85 10.33
C PHE A 18 10.90 -14.15 10.07
N ASN A 19 11.48 -15.12 10.78
CA ASN A 19 12.85 -15.57 10.54
C ASN A 19 13.04 -16.16 9.13
N TYR A 20 12.02 -16.83 8.58
CA TYR A 20 12.05 -17.28 7.20
C TYR A 20 12.15 -16.09 6.24
N LEU A 21 11.28 -15.09 6.37
CA LEU A 21 11.31 -13.88 5.53
C LEU A 21 12.65 -13.14 5.66
N VAL A 22 13.09 -12.87 6.90
CA VAL A 22 14.37 -12.19 7.15
C VAL A 22 15.55 -13.04 6.72
N GLY A 23 15.43 -14.36 6.77
CA GLY A 23 16.44 -15.32 6.32
C GLY A 23 16.74 -15.25 4.82
N THR A 24 15.76 -14.83 4.02
CA THR A 24 15.92 -14.65 2.57
C THR A 24 16.64 -13.34 2.22
N LEU A 25 16.63 -12.36 3.14
CA LEU A 25 17.30 -11.09 2.93
C LEU A 25 18.83 -11.25 3.03
N ARG A 26 19.57 -10.52 2.21
CA ARG A 26 21.05 -10.49 2.24
C ARG A 26 21.57 -9.68 3.44
N MET A 27 21.33 -10.21 4.65
CA MET A 27 21.70 -9.57 5.91
C MET A 27 22.64 -10.45 6.73
N ASN A 28 23.55 -9.82 7.47
CA ASN A 28 24.37 -10.54 8.44
C ASN A 28 23.55 -10.97 9.68
N GLY A 29 24.07 -11.93 10.47
CA GLY A 29 23.32 -12.51 11.59
C GLY A 29 22.92 -11.51 12.69
N LEU A 30 23.69 -10.43 12.89
CA LEU A 30 23.37 -9.36 13.85
C LEU A 30 22.16 -8.55 13.35
N SER A 31 22.13 -8.20 12.07
CA SER A 31 21.03 -7.47 11.46
C SER A 31 19.71 -8.27 11.53
N ARG A 32 19.78 -9.59 11.35
CA ARG A 32 18.62 -10.48 11.50
C ARG A 32 18.05 -10.46 12.92
N LYS A 33 18.92 -10.58 13.93
CA LYS A 33 18.50 -10.51 15.35
C LYS A 33 17.82 -9.19 15.69
N VAL A 34 18.32 -8.11 15.13
CA VAL A 34 17.76 -6.76 15.30
C VAL A 34 16.38 -6.65 14.66
N ALA A 35 16.22 -7.14 13.42
CA ALA A 35 14.96 -7.13 12.74
C ALA A 35 13.89 -7.96 13.50
N VAL A 36 14.26 -9.15 13.98
CA VAL A 36 13.37 -9.99 14.81
C VAL A 36 13.00 -9.26 16.10
N GLY A 37 13.97 -8.63 16.76
CA GLY A 37 13.70 -7.89 17.99
C GLY A 37 12.72 -6.75 17.80
N LEU A 38 12.88 -5.94 16.73
CA LEU A 38 11.96 -4.85 16.41
C LEU A 38 10.56 -5.37 16.09
N ALA A 39 10.45 -6.47 15.35
CA ALA A 39 9.19 -7.10 15.01
C ALA A 39 8.46 -7.62 16.26
N LEU A 40 9.16 -8.32 17.16
CA LEU A 40 8.59 -8.81 18.41
C LEU A 40 8.10 -7.65 19.28
N MET A 41 8.83 -6.53 19.35
CA MET A 41 8.39 -5.37 20.11
C MET A 41 7.15 -4.71 19.53
N THR A 42 7.02 -4.68 18.21
CA THR A 42 5.81 -4.21 17.55
C THR A 42 4.61 -5.03 17.99
N LEU A 43 4.77 -6.34 18.14
CA LEU A 43 3.69 -7.23 18.59
C LEU A 43 3.39 -7.16 20.09
N ILE A 44 4.41 -7.03 20.93
CA ILE A 44 4.26 -7.12 22.39
C ILE A 44 3.88 -5.79 23.03
N GLY A 45 4.31 -4.67 22.46
CA GLY A 45 4.22 -3.37 23.13
C GLY A 45 3.42 -2.30 22.40
N GLY A 46 2.81 -2.60 21.25
CA GLY A 46 2.07 -1.60 20.45
C GLY A 46 2.91 -0.41 19.96
N ARG A 47 4.20 -0.37 20.28
CA ARG A 47 5.14 0.69 19.91
C ARG A 47 6.50 0.11 19.54
N ALA A 48 6.78 0.00 18.27
CA ALA A 48 8.10 -0.37 17.77
C ALA A 48 9.11 0.76 18.02
N SER A 49 9.60 0.86 19.23
CA SER A 49 10.63 1.82 19.61
C SER A 49 12.01 1.18 19.52
N ILE A 50 12.89 1.72 18.66
CA ILE A 50 14.30 1.29 18.58
C ILE A 50 15.00 1.44 19.93
N ARG A 51 14.66 2.49 20.69
CA ARG A 51 15.22 2.69 22.03
C ARG A 51 14.81 1.56 22.97
N ASN A 52 13.55 1.19 22.97
CA ASN A 52 13.06 0.08 23.79
C ASN A 52 13.69 -1.24 23.32
N ALA A 53 13.81 -1.50 22.02
CA ALA A 53 14.51 -2.68 21.49
C ALA A 53 15.97 -2.72 21.96
N SER A 54 16.67 -1.58 21.91
CA SER A 54 18.06 -1.47 22.42
C SER A 54 18.16 -1.86 23.89
N ILE A 55 17.25 -1.38 24.72
CA ILE A 55 17.23 -1.66 26.16
C ILE A 55 16.85 -3.11 26.44
N THR A 56 15.71 -3.56 25.91
CA THR A 56 15.15 -4.89 26.18
C THR A 56 16.07 -6.02 25.73
N PHE A 57 16.65 -5.90 24.54
CA PHE A 57 17.52 -6.92 23.98
C PHE A 57 19.01 -6.66 24.19
N LYS A 58 19.37 -5.64 25.00
CA LYS A 58 20.76 -5.24 25.24
C LYS A 58 21.57 -5.07 23.96
N LEU A 59 20.96 -4.47 22.93
CA LEU A 59 21.56 -4.23 21.63
C LEU A 59 22.08 -2.80 21.52
N ASN A 60 23.16 -2.60 20.78
CA ASN A 60 23.69 -1.26 20.55
C ASN A 60 22.73 -0.46 19.66
N TYR A 61 22.28 0.69 20.17
CA TYR A 61 21.32 1.58 19.50
C TYR A 61 21.80 2.04 18.10
N ALA A 62 23.10 2.38 17.96
CA ALA A 62 23.66 2.81 16.69
C ALA A 62 23.65 1.67 15.65
N ASN A 63 23.89 0.42 16.08
CA ASN A 63 23.81 -0.74 15.22
C ASN A 63 22.38 -1.00 14.76
N LEU A 64 21.37 -0.79 15.62
CA LEU A 64 19.95 -0.88 15.24
C LEU A 64 19.61 0.13 14.14
N LEU A 65 20.04 1.38 14.31
CA LEU A 65 19.83 2.43 13.31
C LEU A 65 20.53 2.11 11.98
N LYS A 66 21.76 1.59 12.03
CA LYS A 66 22.51 1.18 10.84
C LYS A 66 21.83 0.00 10.13
N THR A 67 21.25 -0.92 10.89
CA THR A 67 20.49 -2.05 10.32
C THR A 67 19.26 -1.56 9.53
N LEU A 68 18.53 -0.57 10.07
CA LEU A 68 17.41 0.02 9.31
C LEU A 68 17.87 0.69 8.02
N GLU A 69 19.01 1.41 8.05
CA GLU A 69 19.60 2.00 6.83
C GLU A 69 19.97 0.94 5.79
N ASN A 70 20.39 -0.24 6.23
CA ASN A 70 20.74 -1.37 5.34
C ASN A 70 19.50 -2.10 4.80
N LEU A 71 18.39 -2.14 5.56
CA LEU A 71 17.13 -2.76 5.12
C LEU A 71 16.57 -2.10 3.85
N GLU A 72 16.80 -0.80 3.65
CA GLU A 72 16.36 -0.10 2.44
C GLU A 72 16.77 -0.84 1.16
N ASN A 73 17.95 -1.45 1.14
CA ASN A 73 18.51 -2.12 -0.02
C ASN A 73 18.03 -3.58 -0.19
N THR A 74 17.19 -4.09 0.71
CA THR A 74 16.76 -5.49 0.72
C THR A 74 15.37 -5.73 0.13
N TRP A 75 14.74 -4.70 -0.42
CA TRP A 75 13.39 -4.82 -0.99
C TRP A 75 13.33 -5.84 -2.15
N SER A 76 14.35 -5.87 -3.00
CA SER A 76 14.46 -6.86 -4.09
C SER A 76 14.52 -8.30 -3.57
N ASP A 77 15.28 -8.55 -2.50
CA ASP A 77 15.37 -9.87 -1.86
C ASP A 77 14.00 -10.25 -1.24
N TYR A 78 13.29 -9.29 -0.68
CA TYR A 78 11.94 -9.48 -0.15
C TYR A 78 10.94 -9.86 -1.26
N LEU A 79 10.98 -9.20 -2.42
CA LEU A 79 10.15 -9.57 -3.56
C LEU A 79 10.49 -10.99 -4.07
N GLU A 80 11.77 -11.36 -4.10
CA GLU A 80 12.18 -12.72 -4.44
C GLU A 80 11.65 -13.76 -3.44
N ALA A 81 11.62 -13.43 -2.14
CA ALA A 81 10.99 -14.29 -1.14
C ALA A 81 9.50 -14.48 -1.40
N LEU A 82 8.79 -13.40 -1.70
CA LEU A 82 7.36 -13.44 -1.99
C LEU A 82 7.04 -14.19 -3.29
N SER A 83 7.90 -14.11 -4.31
CA SER A 83 7.68 -14.84 -5.57
C SER A 83 7.71 -16.36 -5.42
N LYS A 84 8.23 -16.88 -4.31
CA LYS A 84 8.20 -18.31 -3.96
C LYS A 84 6.91 -18.72 -3.26
N VAL A 85 6.14 -17.74 -2.78
CA VAL A 85 4.89 -17.94 -2.02
C VAL A 85 3.67 -17.63 -2.88
N ILE A 86 3.76 -16.59 -3.69
CA ILE A 86 2.69 -16.15 -4.61
C ILE A 86 2.76 -17.03 -5.85
N ILE A 87 1.72 -17.80 -6.11
CA ILE A 87 1.71 -18.85 -7.15
C ILE A 87 0.80 -18.53 -8.33
N GLY A 88 -0.15 -17.59 -8.16
CA GLY A 88 -1.13 -17.25 -9.17
C GLY A 88 -0.85 -15.93 -9.89
N PRO A 89 -1.68 -15.60 -10.91
CA PRO A 89 -1.74 -14.25 -11.42
C PRO A 89 -2.12 -13.28 -10.30
N VAL A 90 -1.53 -12.08 -10.33
CA VAL A 90 -1.74 -11.09 -9.27
C VAL A 90 -2.46 -9.84 -9.77
N VAL A 91 -3.24 -9.24 -8.87
CA VAL A 91 -3.71 -7.87 -9.01
C VAL A 91 -2.80 -6.96 -8.19
N VAL A 92 -2.18 -5.98 -8.84
CA VAL A 92 -1.40 -4.93 -8.15
C VAL A 92 -2.35 -3.86 -7.63
N ILE A 93 -2.29 -3.57 -6.34
CA ILE A 93 -3.11 -2.57 -5.68
C ILE A 93 -2.24 -1.40 -5.29
N ILE A 94 -2.62 -0.18 -5.68
CA ILE A 94 -1.88 1.05 -5.41
C ILE A 94 -2.76 2.02 -4.63
N ASP A 95 -2.21 2.55 -3.53
CA ASP A 95 -2.85 3.60 -2.76
C ASP A 95 -1.79 4.38 -1.96
N ASP A 96 -2.18 5.42 -1.27
CA ASP A 96 -1.29 6.12 -0.33
C ASP A 96 -1.96 6.34 1.02
N THR A 97 -1.12 6.36 2.05
CA THR A 97 -1.55 6.68 3.40
C THR A 97 -0.75 7.84 3.97
N PHE A 98 -1.29 8.48 5.00
CA PHE A 98 -0.64 9.60 5.67
C PHE A 98 -0.12 9.16 7.03
N ASP A 99 1.19 9.32 7.25
CA ASP A 99 1.87 9.11 8.52
C ASP A 99 1.96 10.45 9.25
N HIS A 100 1.08 10.67 10.21
CA HIS A 100 1.00 11.90 10.99
C HIS A 100 2.20 12.03 11.92
N LYS A 101 2.82 13.22 11.97
CA LYS A 101 3.91 13.56 12.88
C LYS A 101 3.43 14.55 13.95
N LEU A 102 2.61 14.06 14.87
CA LEU A 102 1.96 14.88 15.89
C LEU A 102 2.93 15.67 16.76
N TYR A 103 4.11 15.12 17.03
CA TYR A 103 5.14 15.76 17.86
C TYR A 103 5.95 16.84 17.11
N SER A 104 5.77 17.00 15.82
CA SER A 104 6.44 18.05 15.04
C SER A 104 5.80 19.45 15.22
N ARG A 105 4.78 19.57 16.06
CA ARG A 105 4.13 20.84 16.38
C ARG A 105 4.94 21.75 17.30
N VAL A 106 6.03 21.27 17.87
CA VAL A 106 6.89 22.07 18.75
C VAL A 106 7.74 23.01 17.89
N GLU A 107 7.66 24.31 18.11
CA GLU A 107 8.53 25.32 17.52
C GLU A 107 10.01 24.88 17.61
N GLY A 108 10.76 24.97 16.52
CA GLY A 108 12.13 24.47 16.43
C GLY A 108 12.25 23.02 15.90
N ILE A 109 11.30 22.13 16.17
CA ILE A 109 11.23 20.83 15.51
C ILE A 109 10.48 20.97 14.17
N ALA A 110 9.47 21.82 14.11
CA ALA A 110 8.76 22.15 12.88
C ALA A 110 9.70 22.72 11.80
N SER A 111 10.77 23.43 12.16
CA SER A 111 11.78 23.91 11.21
C SER A 111 12.63 22.76 10.64
N LYS A 112 12.91 21.70 11.40
CA LYS A 112 13.60 20.50 10.93
C LYS A 112 12.71 19.58 10.11
N TYR A 113 11.39 19.60 10.37
CA TYR A 113 10.36 18.88 9.60
C TYR A 113 9.63 19.79 8.61
N GLY A 114 10.03 21.04 8.45
CA GLY A 114 9.33 22.04 7.60
C GLY A 114 9.12 21.61 6.16
N ASN A 115 9.88 20.59 5.72
CA ASN A 115 9.74 19.98 4.41
C ASN A 115 8.83 18.75 4.40
N TYR A 116 8.44 18.21 5.57
CA TYR A 116 7.49 17.12 5.72
C TYR A 116 6.06 17.63 5.97
N PHE A 117 5.67 18.64 5.21
CA PHE A 117 4.32 19.16 5.19
C PHE A 117 3.62 18.60 3.95
N ALA A 118 2.53 17.88 4.15
CA ALA A 118 1.75 17.34 3.05
C ALA A 118 0.25 17.51 3.31
N TRP A 119 -0.53 17.42 2.24
CA TRP A 119 -1.98 17.47 2.35
C TRP A 119 -2.52 16.18 2.98
N CYS A 120 -3.23 16.31 4.08
CA CYS A 120 -3.96 15.23 4.72
C CYS A 120 -5.41 15.20 4.22
N SER A 121 -5.77 14.14 3.51
CA SER A 121 -7.14 13.95 2.97
C SER A 121 -8.18 13.78 4.07
N THR A 122 -7.79 13.20 5.22
CA THR A 122 -8.68 13.00 6.38
C THR A 122 -9.04 14.31 7.06
N HIS A 123 -8.06 15.18 7.29
CA HIS A 123 -8.26 16.46 7.97
C HIS A 123 -8.48 17.62 6.99
N LYS A 124 -8.41 17.39 5.67
CA LYS A 124 -8.57 18.39 4.60
C LYS A 124 -7.72 19.66 4.80
N ARG A 125 -6.47 19.46 5.20
CA ARG A 125 -5.51 20.55 5.43
C ARG A 125 -4.08 20.08 5.26
N PHE A 126 -3.16 21.03 5.07
CA PHE A 126 -1.73 20.76 5.17
C PHE A 126 -1.33 20.61 6.63
N GLU A 127 -0.62 19.53 6.94
CA GLU A 127 -0.13 19.26 8.29
C GLU A 127 1.20 18.48 8.27
N PRO A 128 1.94 18.49 9.39
CA PRO A 128 3.19 17.74 9.49
C PRO A 128 2.93 16.24 9.36
N GLY A 129 3.58 15.63 8.38
CA GLY A 129 3.45 14.20 8.15
C GLY A 129 4.07 13.78 6.84
N ILE A 130 4.14 12.48 6.67
CA ILE A 130 4.74 11.86 5.50
C ILE A 130 3.66 11.11 4.74
N GLN A 131 3.50 11.45 3.46
CA GLN A 131 2.73 10.59 2.57
C GLN A 131 3.54 9.35 2.25
N VAL A 132 2.92 8.20 2.35
CA VAL A 132 3.53 6.90 2.09
C VAL A 132 2.76 6.22 0.96
N LEU A 133 3.41 6.05 -0.18
CA LEU A 133 2.88 5.22 -1.26
C LEU A 133 2.93 3.77 -0.82
N THR A 134 1.81 3.08 -0.87
CA THR A 134 1.69 1.67 -0.51
C THR A 134 1.30 0.85 -1.73
N ILE A 135 1.90 -0.34 -1.84
CA ILE A 135 1.61 -1.27 -2.91
C ILE A 135 1.41 -2.66 -2.33
N ALA A 136 0.31 -3.29 -2.72
CA ALA A 136 0.01 -4.67 -2.36
C ALA A 136 -0.21 -5.53 -3.61
N LEU A 137 -0.03 -6.84 -3.46
CA LEU A 137 -0.39 -7.85 -4.43
C LEU A 137 -1.55 -8.68 -3.88
N TYR A 138 -2.53 -8.95 -4.71
CA TYR A 138 -3.57 -9.92 -4.42
C TYR A 138 -3.38 -11.13 -5.35
N ASP A 139 -3.08 -12.29 -4.78
CA ASP A 139 -2.95 -13.54 -5.50
C ASP A 139 -4.35 -14.10 -5.83
N LEU A 140 -4.69 -14.13 -7.10
CA LEU A 140 -6.01 -14.58 -7.58
C LEU A 140 -6.24 -16.08 -7.36
N ALA A 141 -5.18 -16.89 -7.31
CA ALA A 141 -5.29 -18.33 -7.10
C ALA A 141 -5.53 -18.65 -5.62
N MET A 142 -4.88 -17.92 -4.72
CA MET A 142 -4.98 -18.14 -3.28
C MET A 142 -6.07 -17.31 -2.60
N GLY A 143 -6.57 -16.25 -3.27
CA GLY A 143 -7.48 -15.29 -2.64
C GLY A 143 -6.83 -14.51 -1.49
N LYS A 144 -5.51 -14.29 -1.54
CA LYS A 144 -4.73 -13.72 -0.44
C LYS A 144 -3.98 -12.48 -0.88
N SER A 145 -3.91 -11.49 0.00
CA SER A 145 -3.20 -10.24 -0.24
C SER A 145 -1.89 -10.15 0.54
N TYR A 146 -0.88 -9.52 -0.07
CA TYR A 146 0.44 -9.27 0.49
C TYR A 146 0.82 -7.80 0.31
N LEU A 147 1.14 -7.10 1.39
CA LEU A 147 1.75 -5.78 1.28
C LEU A 147 3.20 -5.97 0.83
N ILE A 148 3.59 -5.34 -0.27
CA ILE A 148 4.93 -5.52 -0.84
C ILE A 148 5.82 -4.31 -0.67
N GLY A 149 5.24 -3.15 -0.42
CA GLY A 149 6.01 -1.93 -0.24
C GLY A 149 5.22 -0.82 0.44
N ALA A 150 5.96 -0.03 1.21
CA ALA A 150 5.52 1.23 1.78
C ALA A 150 6.67 2.23 1.57
N PHE A 151 6.48 3.19 0.66
CA PHE A 151 7.54 4.07 0.17
C PHE A 151 7.24 5.51 0.58
N PRO A 152 8.12 6.17 1.39
CA PRO A 152 7.90 7.54 1.78
C PRO A 152 8.03 8.47 0.57
N TYR A 153 7.02 9.28 0.34
CA TYR A 153 7.02 10.29 -0.70
C TYR A 153 7.87 11.49 -0.27
N SER A 154 8.74 11.96 -1.16
CA SER A 154 9.50 13.20 -0.97
C SER A 154 8.82 14.35 -1.71
N THR A 155 8.58 15.45 -1.00
CA THR A 155 8.00 16.63 -1.63
C THR A 155 9.03 17.33 -2.53
N ARG A 156 8.56 18.14 -3.48
CA ARG A 156 9.44 18.98 -4.32
C ARG A 156 10.33 19.89 -3.46
N LYS A 157 9.80 20.45 -2.36
CA LYS A 157 10.56 21.26 -1.39
C LYS A 157 11.74 20.51 -0.77
N MET A 158 11.60 19.21 -0.51
CA MET A 158 12.72 18.40 0.02
C MET A 158 13.83 18.25 -1.01
N TRP A 159 13.50 18.13 -2.27
CA TRP A 159 14.47 18.09 -3.36
C TRP A 159 15.13 19.45 -3.57
N GLU A 160 14.38 20.54 -3.66
CA GLU A 160 14.87 21.91 -3.82
C GLU A 160 15.80 22.32 -2.66
N SER A 161 15.57 21.80 -1.44
CA SER A 161 16.42 22.04 -0.27
C SER A 161 17.63 21.12 -0.17
N GLY A 162 17.84 20.19 -1.12
CA GLY A 162 18.95 19.24 -1.12
C GLY A 162 18.82 18.10 -0.10
N MET A 163 17.64 17.93 0.52
CA MET A 163 17.41 16.81 1.46
C MET A 163 17.32 15.45 0.76
N VAL A 164 16.95 15.43 -0.49
CA VAL A 164 16.91 14.24 -1.36
C VAL A 164 17.58 14.59 -2.69
N SER A 165 18.26 13.60 -3.27
CA SER A 165 19.01 13.76 -4.53
C SER A 165 18.11 13.78 -5.76
N GLU A 166 16.90 13.23 -5.66
CA GLU A 166 15.97 13.08 -6.77
C GLU A 166 14.54 13.37 -6.32
N PHE A 167 13.76 13.96 -7.20
CA PHE A 167 12.32 14.14 -7.03
C PHE A 167 11.56 13.24 -8.01
N LYS A 168 10.63 12.44 -7.48
CA LYS A 168 9.67 11.66 -8.26
C LYS A 168 8.27 11.89 -7.70
N THR A 169 7.31 12.03 -8.57
CA THR A 169 5.90 12.02 -8.18
C THR A 169 5.47 10.63 -7.71
N LYS A 170 4.41 10.53 -6.92
CA LYS A 170 3.84 9.22 -6.52
C LYS A 170 3.47 8.36 -7.73
N ILE A 171 2.99 8.98 -8.80
CA ILE A 171 2.65 8.31 -10.06
C ILE A 171 3.91 7.71 -10.70
N GLU A 172 5.02 8.44 -10.77
CA GLU A 172 6.29 7.93 -11.31
C GLU A 172 6.84 6.79 -10.45
N MET A 173 6.82 6.96 -9.13
CA MET A 173 7.22 5.89 -8.21
C MET A 173 6.38 4.62 -8.42
N ALA A 174 5.06 4.76 -8.51
CA ALA A 174 4.16 3.63 -8.72
C ALA A 174 4.42 2.95 -10.08
N ALA A 175 4.61 3.73 -11.14
CA ALA A 175 4.89 3.19 -12.47
C ALA A 175 6.19 2.37 -12.51
N GLU A 176 7.28 2.89 -11.93
CA GLU A 176 8.55 2.17 -11.84
C GLU A 176 8.42 0.86 -11.04
N ILE A 177 7.68 0.90 -9.94
CA ILE A 177 7.46 -0.30 -9.12
C ILE A 177 6.65 -1.35 -9.89
N ILE A 178 5.61 -0.94 -10.63
CA ILE A 178 4.82 -1.87 -11.46
C ILE A 178 5.72 -2.58 -12.48
N GLU A 179 6.65 -1.89 -13.12
CA GLU A 179 7.56 -2.52 -14.08
C GLU A 179 8.46 -3.57 -13.38
N VAL A 180 9.00 -3.26 -12.21
CA VAL A 180 9.76 -4.23 -11.40
C VAL A 180 8.90 -5.44 -11.01
N LEU A 181 7.60 -5.24 -10.74
CA LEU A 181 6.70 -6.33 -10.39
C LEU A 181 6.37 -7.23 -11.57
N LYS A 182 6.20 -6.66 -12.77
CA LYS A 182 5.98 -7.43 -14.01
C LYS A 182 7.13 -8.37 -14.36
N GLU A 183 8.36 -8.04 -13.94
CA GLU A 183 9.52 -8.91 -14.13
C GLU A 183 9.51 -10.15 -13.22
N ARG A 184 8.77 -10.11 -12.11
CA ARG A 184 8.79 -11.15 -11.06
C ARG A 184 7.47 -11.90 -10.88
N PHE A 185 6.38 -11.27 -11.24
CA PHE A 185 5.03 -11.79 -11.03
C PHE A 185 4.22 -11.71 -12.31
N HIS A 186 3.32 -12.65 -12.48
CA HIS A 186 2.31 -12.55 -13.54
C HIS A 186 1.26 -11.52 -13.14
N VAL A 187 1.49 -10.25 -13.49
CA VAL A 187 0.57 -9.15 -13.22
C VAL A 187 -0.60 -9.22 -14.20
N ALA A 188 -1.76 -9.68 -13.70
CA ALA A 188 -2.98 -9.76 -14.49
C ALA A 188 -3.65 -8.38 -14.63
N ARG A 189 -3.71 -7.61 -13.54
CA ARG A 189 -4.40 -6.31 -13.51
C ARG A 189 -3.72 -5.37 -12.51
N VAL A 190 -3.96 -4.07 -12.71
CA VAL A 190 -3.59 -3.02 -11.75
C VAL A 190 -4.86 -2.31 -11.30
N VAL A 191 -5.02 -2.07 -9.99
CA VAL A 191 -6.16 -1.35 -9.43
C VAL A 191 -5.69 -0.19 -8.55
N PHE A 192 -6.31 0.96 -8.71
CA PHE A 192 -6.02 2.18 -7.94
C PHE A 192 -7.25 3.11 -7.92
N ASP A 193 -7.20 4.17 -7.13
CA ASP A 193 -8.28 5.16 -7.08
C ASP A 193 -8.19 6.18 -8.23
N SER A 194 -9.20 7.02 -8.36
CA SER A 194 -9.32 8.05 -9.41
C SER A 194 -8.21 9.12 -9.37
N TRP A 195 -7.44 9.20 -8.29
CA TRP A 195 -6.31 10.15 -8.16
C TRP A 195 -5.11 9.76 -9.03
N TYR A 196 -4.92 8.44 -9.24
CA TYR A 196 -3.79 7.90 -10.00
C TYR A 196 -4.04 7.86 -11.52
N TRP A 197 -5.11 8.45 -12.03
CA TRP A 197 -5.37 8.56 -13.47
C TRP A 197 -4.22 9.28 -14.19
N SER A 198 -3.43 8.55 -14.97
CA SER A 198 -2.24 9.07 -15.65
C SER A 198 -1.79 8.13 -16.77
N GLU A 199 -1.25 8.68 -17.86
CA GLU A 199 -0.63 7.92 -18.96
C GLU A 199 0.46 6.94 -18.49
N LYS A 200 1.14 7.26 -17.38
CA LYS A 200 2.18 6.40 -16.83
C LYS A 200 1.62 5.12 -16.20
N LEU A 201 0.40 5.17 -15.66
CA LEU A 201 -0.23 4.07 -14.93
C LEU A 201 -1.32 3.37 -15.71
N VAL A 202 -2.03 4.06 -16.61
CA VAL A 202 -3.09 3.48 -17.45
C VAL A 202 -2.44 2.73 -18.62
N LYS A 203 -1.73 1.65 -18.29
CA LYS A 203 -1.04 0.77 -19.24
C LYS A 203 -1.34 -0.70 -18.94
N GLY A 204 -1.67 -1.47 -19.97
CA GLY A 204 -2.10 -2.86 -19.81
C GLY A 204 -3.51 -2.95 -19.24
N SER A 205 -3.83 -4.00 -18.50
CA SER A 205 -5.15 -4.21 -17.91
C SER A 205 -5.27 -3.46 -16.58
N VAL A 206 -6.06 -2.38 -16.56
CA VAL A 206 -6.30 -1.51 -15.41
C VAL A 206 -7.78 -1.53 -15.06
N VAL A 207 -8.09 -1.55 -13.76
CA VAL A 207 -9.43 -1.28 -13.23
C VAL A 207 -9.33 -0.15 -12.23
N SER A 208 -10.12 0.90 -12.39
CA SER A 208 -10.12 2.03 -11.48
C SER A 208 -11.44 2.80 -11.53
N GLU A 209 -11.59 3.77 -10.64
CA GLU A 209 -12.69 4.71 -10.66
C GLU A 209 -12.37 5.90 -11.57
N LEU A 210 -13.35 6.35 -12.35
CA LEU A 210 -13.26 7.54 -13.18
C LEU A 210 -14.11 8.66 -12.58
N LYS A 211 -13.52 9.85 -12.45
CA LYS A 211 -14.23 11.02 -11.90
C LYS A 211 -15.42 11.40 -12.78
N SER A 212 -16.53 11.73 -12.17
CA SER A 212 -17.78 12.09 -12.86
C SER A 212 -17.65 13.28 -13.82
N ASN A 213 -16.70 14.19 -13.57
CA ASN A 213 -16.43 15.35 -14.42
C ASN A 213 -15.51 15.06 -15.63
N ARG A 214 -15.14 13.80 -15.88
CA ARG A 214 -14.36 13.44 -17.06
C ARG A 214 -15.23 13.52 -18.31
N ARG A 215 -14.70 14.19 -19.32
CA ARG A 215 -15.35 14.36 -20.63
C ARG A 215 -15.04 13.19 -21.54
N LEU A 216 -16.05 12.65 -22.19
CA LEU A 216 -15.92 11.55 -23.14
C LEU A 216 -15.94 12.10 -24.56
N ILE A 217 -15.14 11.51 -25.46
CA ILE A 217 -15.12 11.84 -26.88
C ILE A 217 -16.27 11.12 -27.59
N ARG A 218 -16.40 9.82 -27.29
CA ARG A 218 -17.47 8.95 -27.80
C ARG A 218 -17.93 8.02 -26.69
N VAL A 219 -19.21 7.65 -26.72
CA VAL A 219 -19.77 6.67 -25.80
C VAL A 219 -20.88 5.89 -26.48
N ARG A 220 -20.88 4.58 -26.29
CA ARG A 220 -21.96 3.69 -26.75
C ARG A 220 -22.32 2.68 -25.65
N PRO A 221 -23.60 2.43 -25.38
CA PRO A 221 -24.04 1.35 -24.51
C PRO A 221 -23.58 0.00 -25.06
N LEU A 222 -23.22 -0.95 -24.19
CA LEU A 222 -22.87 -2.33 -24.60
C LEU A 222 -24.09 -3.22 -24.68
N GLU A 223 -25.15 -2.95 -23.90
CA GLU A 223 -26.39 -3.70 -23.93
C GLU A 223 -27.56 -2.84 -24.45
N GLY A 224 -28.38 -3.42 -25.36
CA GLY A 224 -29.76 -3.06 -25.69
C GLY A 224 -30.10 -1.61 -26.04
N GLY A 225 -29.13 -0.74 -26.15
CA GLY A 225 -29.34 0.69 -26.32
C GLY A 225 -29.13 1.15 -27.74
N LYS A 226 -30.10 1.86 -28.30
CA LYS A 226 -29.84 2.81 -29.38
C LYS A 226 -28.62 3.63 -28.96
N THR A 227 -27.65 3.77 -29.86
CA THR A 227 -26.55 4.72 -29.70
C THR A 227 -27.16 5.99 -29.13
N LEU A 228 -26.89 6.30 -27.87
CA LEU A 228 -27.22 7.60 -27.35
C LEU A 228 -26.39 8.54 -28.18
N GLY A 229 -26.99 9.08 -29.23
CA GLY A 229 -26.45 10.19 -29.99
C GLY A 229 -26.42 11.37 -29.03
N VAL A 230 -25.47 11.34 -28.11
CA VAL A 230 -25.22 12.47 -27.25
C VAL A 230 -24.48 13.46 -28.15
N GLU A 231 -25.24 14.34 -28.76
CA GLU A 231 -24.71 15.53 -29.40
C GLU A 231 -23.93 16.31 -28.33
N GLY A 232 -22.64 16.39 -28.50
CA GLY A 232 -21.72 16.97 -27.54
C GLY A 232 -20.95 15.91 -26.74
N HIS A 233 -19.80 16.26 -26.23
CA HIS A 233 -18.92 15.39 -25.45
C HIS A 233 -19.46 15.27 -24.00
N PRO A 234 -20.24 14.23 -23.64
CA PRO A 234 -20.84 14.12 -22.32
C PRO A 234 -19.80 13.92 -21.24
N HIS A 235 -20.13 14.29 -20.02
CA HIS A 235 -19.35 13.88 -18.87
C HIS A 235 -19.79 12.48 -18.38
N VAL A 236 -18.86 11.78 -17.74
CA VAL A 236 -19.19 10.48 -17.13
C VAL A 236 -20.39 10.56 -16.19
N GLY A 237 -20.52 11.69 -15.46
CA GLY A 237 -21.63 11.94 -14.55
C GLY A 237 -23.00 12.06 -15.20
N ASP A 238 -23.06 12.36 -16.50
CA ASP A 238 -24.32 12.57 -17.24
C ASP A 238 -24.91 11.24 -17.73
N LEU A 239 -24.13 10.15 -17.71
CA LEU A 239 -24.58 8.85 -18.22
C LEU A 239 -25.44 8.13 -17.18
N PRO A 240 -26.53 7.44 -17.59
CA PRO A 240 -27.29 6.59 -16.69
C PRO A 240 -26.48 5.35 -16.24
N PRO A 241 -26.93 4.63 -15.22
CA PRO A 241 -26.33 3.35 -14.83
C PRO A 241 -26.32 2.37 -16.02
N GLY A 242 -25.23 1.58 -16.13
CA GLY A 242 -25.06 0.62 -17.21
C GLY A 242 -23.61 0.49 -17.66
N SER A 243 -23.41 -0.32 -18.69
CA SER A 243 -22.10 -0.61 -19.28
C SER A 243 -21.94 0.04 -20.65
N TYR A 244 -20.78 0.66 -20.86
CA TYR A 244 -20.49 1.47 -22.02
C TYR A 244 -19.10 1.15 -22.58
N LEU A 245 -18.96 1.25 -23.89
CA LEU A 245 -17.66 1.46 -24.52
C LEU A 245 -17.47 2.97 -24.72
N ALA A 246 -16.40 3.52 -24.19
CA ALA A 246 -16.15 4.96 -24.22
C ALA A 246 -14.73 5.27 -24.71
N GLU A 247 -14.61 6.40 -25.40
CA GLU A 247 -13.32 6.98 -25.80
C GLU A 247 -13.12 8.30 -25.05
N LEU A 248 -11.92 8.49 -24.51
CA LEU A 248 -11.57 9.72 -23.83
C LEU A 248 -10.07 10.02 -23.99
N THR A 249 -9.71 11.27 -23.73
CA THR A 249 -8.32 11.73 -23.81
C THR A 249 -7.56 11.36 -22.54
N LEU A 250 -6.37 10.80 -22.72
CA LEU A 250 -5.39 10.55 -21.68
C LEU A 250 -4.05 11.12 -22.14
N GLY A 251 -3.65 12.29 -21.61
CA GLY A 251 -2.56 13.08 -22.18
C GLY A 251 -2.83 13.47 -23.63
N ASP A 252 -1.92 13.15 -24.54
CA ASP A 252 -2.04 13.43 -25.96
C ASP A 252 -2.71 12.27 -26.76
N GLN A 253 -3.13 11.20 -26.07
CA GLN A 253 -3.69 10.01 -26.71
C GLN A 253 -5.19 9.89 -26.46
N VAL A 254 -5.90 9.31 -27.41
CA VAL A 254 -7.28 8.85 -27.24
C VAL A 254 -7.23 7.36 -26.89
N ILE A 255 -7.82 7.00 -25.78
CA ILE A 255 -7.92 5.61 -25.34
C ILE A 255 -9.37 5.14 -25.32
N THR A 256 -9.56 3.86 -25.58
CA THR A 256 -10.85 3.17 -25.46
C THR A 256 -10.89 2.43 -24.12
N ILE A 257 -11.98 2.61 -23.39
CA ILE A 257 -12.24 1.93 -22.12
C ILE A 257 -13.63 1.29 -22.13
N LYS A 258 -13.79 0.26 -21.32
CA LYS A 258 -15.12 -0.17 -20.88
C LYS A 258 -15.43 0.58 -19.58
N LEU A 259 -16.56 1.26 -19.55
CA LEU A 259 -17.04 2.05 -18.41
C LEU A 259 -18.29 1.39 -17.84
N LEU A 260 -18.25 1.07 -16.55
CA LEU A 260 -19.33 0.47 -15.79
C LEU A 260 -19.83 1.47 -14.75
N ILE A 261 -21.07 1.90 -14.87
CA ILE A 261 -21.71 2.85 -13.95
C ILE A 261 -22.69 2.11 -13.05
N LEU A 262 -22.39 2.08 -11.78
CA LEU A 262 -23.20 1.46 -10.74
C LEU A 262 -23.80 2.52 -9.83
N VAL A 263 -25.00 2.26 -9.34
CA VAL A 263 -25.66 3.11 -8.34
C VAL A 263 -26.13 2.22 -7.20
N TYR A 264 -25.60 2.44 -6.01
CA TYR A 264 -25.98 1.76 -4.78
C TYR A 264 -26.58 2.77 -3.80
N LYS A 265 -27.90 2.74 -3.64
CA LYS A 265 -28.64 3.77 -2.87
C LYS A 265 -28.32 5.17 -3.46
N ASP A 266 -27.68 6.03 -2.68
CA ASP A 266 -27.32 7.40 -3.08
C ASP A 266 -25.86 7.51 -3.59
N ASN A 267 -25.12 6.42 -3.62
CA ASN A 267 -23.72 6.41 -4.04
C ASN A 267 -23.58 5.94 -5.49
N ARG A 268 -22.96 6.79 -6.30
CA ARG A 268 -22.62 6.49 -7.68
C ARG A 268 -21.14 6.07 -7.74
N LEU A 269 -20.89 4.98 -8.47
CA LEU A 269 -19.56 4.46 -8.72
C LEU A 269 -19.34 4.33 -10.22
N ASN A 270 -18.33 5.02 -10.76
CA ASN A 270 -17.99 4.99 -12.18
C ASN A 270 -16.68 4.20 -12.34
N LEU A 271 -16.79 2.91 -12.57
CA LEU A 271 -15.63 2.04 -12.80
C LEU A 271 -15.27 2.02 -14.26
N TYR A 272 -13.97 1.97 -14.56
CA TYR A 272 -13.50 1.72 -15.91
C TYR A 272 -12.44 0.63 -15.93
N THR A 273 -12.31 0.03 -17.09
CA THR A 273 -11.18 -0.85 -17.41
C THR A 273 -10.65 -0.57 -18.82
N THR A 274 -9.34 -0.71 -18.97
CA THR A 274 -8.67 -0.69 -20.28
C THR A 274 -8.80 -2.03 -21.03
N ASP A 275 -9.12 -3.10 -20.31
CA ASP A 275 -9.44 -4.40 -20.92
C ASP A 275 -10.95 -4.49 -21.19
N VAL A 276 -11.34 -4.15 -22.40
CA VAL A 276 -12.75 -4.09 -22.81
C VAL A 276 -13.45 -5.44 -22.81
N ASN A 277 -12.71 -6.55 -22.70
CA ASN A 277 -13.26 -7.91 -22.70
C ASN A 277 -13.68 -8.36 -21.30
N LEU A 278 -13.29 -7.65 -20.23
CA LEU A 278 -13.72 -7.99 -18.87
C LEU A 278 -15.25 -7.89 -18.75
N SER A 279 -15.86 -8.86 -18.08
CA SER A 279 -17.27 -8.78 -17.70
C SER A 279 -17.49 -7.69 -16.63
N ASP A 280 -18.72 -7.28 -16.43
CA ASP A 280 -19.09 -6.29 -15.41
C ASP A 280 -18.78 -6.80 -14.01
N GLU A 281 -19.03 -8.10 -13.78
CA GLU A 281 -18.74 -8.79 -12.52
C GLU A 281 -17.24 -8.86 -12.26
N GLU A 282 -16.41 -9.08 -13.28
CA GLU A 282 -14.94 -9.08 -13.15
C GLU A 282 -14.40 -7.70 -12.82
N ILE A 283 -14.96 -6.63 -13.41
CA ILE A 283 -14.61 -5.24 -13.11
C ILE A 283 -14.94 -4.93 -11.65
N GLU A 284 -16.16 -5.25 -11.22
CA GLU A 284 -16.62 -5.01 -9.85
C GLU A 284 -15.81 -5.85 -8.83
N ALA A 285 -15.57 -7.12 -9.12
CA ALA A 285 -14.75 -8.00 -8.27
C ALA A 285 -13.32 -7.47 -8.13
N THR A 286 -12.70 -7.04 -9.24
CA THR A 286 -11.35 -6.45 -9.23
C THR A 286 -11.33 -5.15 -8.43
N TRP A 287 -12.35 -4.29 -8.58
CA TRP A 287 -12.45 -3.06 -7.80
C TRP A 287 -12.58 -3.33 -6.29
N LYS A 288 -13.34 -4.35 -5.90
CA LYS A 288 -13.48 -4.76 -4.49
C LYS A 288 -12.14 -5.21 -3.88
N ILE A 289 -11.24 -5.78 -4.67
CA ILE A 289 -9.88 -6.15 -4.20
C ILE A 289 -9.10 -4.93 -3.71
N ARG A 290 -9.37 -3.72 -4.23
CA ARG A 290 -8.72 -2.48 -3.77
C ARG A 290 -8.84 -2.26 -2.26
N TRP A 291 -9.94 -2.69 -1.63
CA TRP A 291 -10.15 -2.55 -0.18
C TRP A 291 -9.12 -3.30 0.67
N GLU A 292 -8.38 -4.26 0.10
CA GLU A 292 -7.32 -4.96 0.83
C GLU A 292 -6.20 -4.01 1.27
N ILE A 293 -5.88 -2.98 0.48
CA ILE A 293 -4.84 -2.02 0.86
C ILE A 293 -5.28 -1.12 2.03
N GLU A 294 -6.56 -0.80 2.12
CA GLU A 294 -7.11 -0.03 3.24
C GLU A 294 -7.04 -0.84 4.55
N LYS A 295 -7.27 -2.17 4.48
CA LYS A 295 -7.04 -3.06 5.62
C LYS A 295 -5.57 -3.06 6.03
N PHE A 296 -4.63 -3.09 5.07
CA PHE A 296 -3.20 -2.95 5.38
C PHE A 296 -2.88 -1.59 6.03
N HIS A 297 -3.47 -0.49 5.56
CA HIS A 297 -3.28 0.82 6.19
C HIS A 297 -3.73 0.83 7.65
N LYS A 298 -4.85 0.18 7.95
CA LYS A 298 -5.34 0.02 9.32
C LYS A 298 -4.36 -0.80 10.15
N ASP A 299 -3.94 -1.95 9.63
CA ASP A 299 -3.07 -2.90 10.32
C ASP A 299 -1.69 -2.29 10.64
N ILE A 300 -1.03 -1.63 9.68
CA ILE A 300 0.28 -1.01 9.91
C ILE A 300 0.20 0.17 10.89
N LYS A 301 -0.92 0.89 10.92
CA LYS A 301 -1.14 1.96 11.91
C LYS A 301 -1.39 1.39 13.31
N ALA A 302 -2.17 0.32 13.43
CA ALA A 302 -2.41 -0.38 14.69
C ALA A 302 -1.10 -0.95 15.27
N LEU A 303 -0.18 -1.40 14.40
CA LEU A 303 1.17 -1.86 14.79
C LEU A 303 2.14 -0.72 15.14
N GLY A 304 1.73 0.53 15.08
CA GLY A 304 2.55 1.68 15.50
C GLY A 304 3.47 2.26 14.42
N MET A 305 3.15 2.10 13.12
CA MET A 305 3.93 2.72 12.03
C MET A 305 4.11 4.23 12.24
N GLN A 306 3.09 4.91 12.77
CA GLN A 306 3.07 6.35 12.98
C GLN A 306 3.95 6.83 14.15
N ASP A 307 4.39 5.92 15.02
CA ASP A 307 5.20 6.25 16.22
C ASP A 307 6.66 6.54 15.89
N SER A 308 7.09 6.38 14.64
CA SER A 308 8.46 6.67 14.24
C SER A 308 8.75 8.17 14.17
N SER A 309 9.97 8.55 14.59
CA SER A 309 10.47 9.93 14.49
C SER A 309 11.68 10.07 13.56
N PHE A 310 11.80 9.19 12.55
CA PHE A 310 12.96 9.20 11.66
C PHE A 310 12.92 10.36 10.68
N LEU A 311 14.01 11.14 10.67
CA LEU A 311 14.26 12.21 9.69
C LEU A 311 15.09 11.72 8.51
N LYS A 312 16.01 10.78 8.73
CA LYS A 312 16.82 10.22 7.66
C LYS A 312 15.95 9.30 6.80
N ARG A 313 15.81 9.65 5.50
CA ARG A 313 15.02 8.88 4.54
C ARG A 313 15.36 7.39 4.53
N LYS A 314 16.64 7.01 4.51
CA LYS A 314 17.08 5.60 4.51
C LYS A 314 16.57 4.83 5.73
N ARG A 315 16.61 5.43 6.92
CA ARG A 315 16.06 4.81 8.14
C ARG A 315 14.55 4.65 8.07
N LEU A 316 13.87 5.67 7.60
CA LEU A 316 12.41 5.63 7.42
C LEU A 316 12.03 4.56 6.41
N GLN A 317 12.71 4.48 5.28
CA GLN A 317 12.46 3.47 4.25
C GLN A 317 12.67 2.05 4.80
N GLY A 318 13.78 1.80 5.49
CA GLY A 318 14.04 0.49 6.11
C GLY A 318 13.05 0.16 7.22
N TYR A 319 12.62 1.15 8.00
CA TYR A 319 11.59 0.99 9.01
C TYR A 319 10.24 0.63 8.38
N LEU A 320 9.83 1.31 7.33
CA LEU A 320 8.60 0.99 6.60
C LEU A 320 8.67 -0.40 5.96
N LEU A 321 9.81 -0.80 5.40
CA LEU A 321 9.98 -2.15 4.87
C LEU A 321 9.87 -3.21 5.98
N LEU A 322 10.40 -2.94 7.17
CA LEU A 322 10.20 -3.82 8.32
C LEU A 322 8.70 -3.99 8.65
N PHE A 323 7.93 -2.90 8.67
CA PHE A 323 6.49 -2.97 8.88
C PHE A 323 5.76 -3.76 7.80
N VAL A 324 6.16 -3.61 6.54
CA VAL A 324 5.64 -4.40 5.43
C VAL A 324 5.82 -5.91 5.67
N MET A 325 7.00 -6.33 6.10
CA MET A 325 7.26 -7.74 6.43
C MET A 325 6.47 -8.21 7.65
N VAL A 326 6.45 -7.38 8.71
CA VAL A 326 5.74 -7.70 9.96
C VAL A 326 4.25 -7.85 9.73
N VAL A 327 3.61 -6.93 9.01
CA VAL A 327 2.15 -6.97 8.80
C VAL A 327 1.71 -8.22 8.04
N ASN A 328 2.47 -8.65 7.03
CA ASN A 328 2.17 -9.90 6.32
C ASN A 328 2.27 -11.11 7.24
N THR A 329 3.33 -11.18 8.05
CA THR A 329 3.51 -12.27 9.03
C THR A 329 2.41 -12.25 10.11
N VAL A 330 2.02 -11.07 10.56
CA VAL A 330 0.93 -10.88 11.54
C VAL A 330 -0.41 -11.34 10.96
N ARG A 331 -0.69 -11.02 9.71
CA ARG A 331 -1.93 -11.46 9.05
C ARG A 331 -1.98 -12.97 8.89
N ASP A 332 -0.85 -13.62 8.61
CA ASP A 332 -0.77 -15.07 8.58
C ASP A 332 -1.05 -15.67 9.95
N LEU A 333 -0.50 -15.07 11.00
CA LEU A 333 -0.75 -15.47 12.38
C LEU A 333 -2.23 -15.28 12.78
N ILE A 334 -2.82 -14.13 12.47
CA ILE A 334 -4.25 -13.86 12.72
C ILE A 334 -5.12 -14.94 12.06
N SER A 335 -4.82 -15.29 10.82
CA SER A 335 -5.53 -16.32 10.09
C SER A 335 -5.36 -17.70 10.75
N SER A 336 -4.14 -18.05 11.18
CA SER A 336 -3.86 -19.34 11.84
C SER A 336 -4.52 -19.48 13.21
N LEU A 337 -4.67 -18.38 13.94
CA LEU A 337 -5.34 -18.31 15.25
C LEU A 337 -6.86 -18.06 15.13
N ASN A 338 -7.39 -17.96 13.90
CA ASN A 338 -8.79 -17.65 13.65
C ASN A 338 -9.26 -16.34 14.31
N LEU A 339 -8.37 -15.35 14.40
CA LEU A 339 -8.67 -14.00 14.88
C LEU A 339 -9.18 -13.12 13.72
N LYS A 340 -9.85 -12.02 14.06
CA LYS A 340 -10.48 -11.15 13.05
C LYS A 340 -9.64 -9.94 12.66
N SER A 341 -8.71 -9.52 13.53
CA SER A 341 -7.95 -8.28 13.30
C SER A 341 -6.65 -8.21 14.10
N VAL A 342 -5.78 -7.28 13.72
CA VAL A 342 -4.56 -6.94 14.47
C VAL A 342 -4.91 -6.47 15.87
N GLU A 343 -5.95 -5.66 16.04
CA GLU A 343 -6.36 -5.17 17.35
C GLU A 343 -6.82 -6.32 18.28
N GLU A 344 -7.45 -7.34 17.70
CA GLU A 344 -7.83 -8.54 18.48
C GLU A 344 -6.59 -9.33 18.91
N LEU A 345 -5.61 -9.48 18.01
CA LEU A 345 -4.32 -10.09 18.36
C LEU A 345 -3.59 -9.30 19.44
N LEU A 346 -3.52 -7.98 19.36
CA LEU A 346 -2.87 -7.15 20.36
C LEU A 346 -3.55 -7.30 21.75
N ARG A 347 -4.87 -7.31 21.80
CA ARG A 347 -5.61 -7.59 23.04
C ARG A 347 -5.31 -8.99 23.56
N PHE A 348 -5.33 -10.00 22.70
CA PHE A 348 -4.99 -11.36 23.09
C PHE A 348 -3.60 -11.45 23.73
N VAL A 349 -2.62 -10.71 23.19
CA VAL A 349 -1.25 -10.64 23.73
C VAL A 349 -1.19 -9.86 25.07
N GLU A 350 -2.03 -8.84 25.25
CA GLU A 350 -2.08 -8.05 26.51
C GLU A 350 -2.73 -8.79 27.68
N TYR A 351 -3.69 -9.70 27.42
CA TYR A 351 -4.43 -10.43 28.46
C TYR A 351 -3.79 -11.77 28.87
N VAL A 352 -2.72 -12.20 28.24
CA VAL A 352 -1.96 -13.41 28.54
C VAL A 352 -0.56 -13.07 29.01
#